data_10d9e462fd0191c99ff5083c73f391c9
#
_entry.id   10d9e462fd0191c99ff5083c73f391c9
#
_cell.length_a   1.000
_cell.length_b   1.000
_cell.length_c   1.000
_cell.angle_alpha   90.00
_cell.angle_beta   90.00
_cell.angle_gamma   90.00
#
_symmetry.space_group_name_H-M   'P 1'
#
loop_
_entity.id
_entity.type
_entity.pdbx_description
1 polymer ?
#
loop_
_entity_poly.entity_id
_entity_poly.type
_entity_poly.pdbx_seq_one_letter_code
_entity_poly.pdbx_strand_id
1 'polypeptide(L)'
;MSKEFFHRDIQLFMDRRVDWARYFRLRDGEAVHPEDEVDTYRTILRTVGEICEDIEAGALEHWHEEVRLENGKVVVPPHISAGYAKLRQAGMLCLVLPTEYGGYGLPALLNCAYLEMLARADASLMTIVGLQAGAAVDIEKYLSLIHI
;
A
#
# COMPACT_ATOMS: atom_id res chain seq x y z
N MET A 1 -17.58 3.88 17.32
CA MET A 1 -17.57 4.16 15.87
C MET A 1 -16.41 3.36 15.31
N SER A 2 -16.66 2.38 14.46
CA SER A 2 -15.59 1.68 13.73
C SER A 2 -14.86 2.72 12.88
N LYS A 3 -13.57 2.85 13.05
CA LYS A 3 -12.72 3.69 12.21
C LYS A 3 -12.42 2.90 10.94
N GLU A 4 -13.34 2.94 10.00
CA GLU A 4 -13.15 2.29 8.72
C GLU A 4 -11.99 2.99 7.97
N PHE A 5 -10.89 2.30 7.75
CA PHE A 5 -9.74 2.83 7.01
C PHE A 5 -10.07 3.00 5.52
N PHE A 6 -10.73 2.03 4.92
CA PHE A 6 -11.31 2.15 3.58
C PHE A 6 -12.61 2.96 3.66
N HIS A 7 -12.47 4.23 4.04
CA HIS A 7 -13.58 5.11 4.37
C HIS A 7 -14.35 5.59 3.14
N ARG A 8 -15.52 6.17 3.39
CA ARG A 8 -16.47 6.59 2.36
C ARG A 8 -15.89 7.52 1.30
N ASP A 9 -14.94 8.39 1.65
CA ASP A 9 -14.39 9.36 0.68
C ASP A 9 -13.51 8.65 -0.36
N ILE A 10 -12.71 7.65 0.03
CA ILE A 10 -11.95 6.79 -0.91
C ILE A 10 -12.93 6.05 -1.81
N GLN A 11 -14.01 5.48 -1.25
CA GLN A 11 -15.02 4.76 -2.02
C GLN A 11 -15.73 5.70 -3.01
N LEU A 12 -16.18 6.88 -2.57
CA LEU A 12 -16.81 7.89 -3.43
C LEU A 12 -15.86 8.37 -4.53
N PHE A 13 -14.58 8.52 -4.21
CA PHE A 13 -13.57 8.90 -5.18
C PHE A 13 -13.45 7.83 -6.28
N MET A 14 -13.33 6.56 -5.90
CA MET A 14 -13.29 5.45 -6.85
C MET A 14 -14.56 5.37 -7.72
N ASP A 15 -15.73 5.59 -7.12
CA ASP A 15 -17.02 5.41 -7.78
C ASP A 15 -17.43 6.60 -8.67
N ARG A 16 -17.00 7.82 -8.33
CA ARG A 16 -17.54 9.05 -8.92
C ARG A 16 -16.51 9.93 -9.62
N ARG A 17 -15.22 9.75 -9.35
CA ARG A 17 -14.17 10.63 -9.85
C ARG A 17 -13.22 9.95 -10.83
N VAL A 18 -13.16 8.62 -10.83
CA VAL A 18 -12.30 7.88 -11.74
C VAL A 18 -13.14 7.34 -12.90
N ASP A 19 -12.76 7.72 -14.11
CA ASP A 19 -13.30 7.13 -15.34
C ASP A 19 -12.51 5.83 -15.64
N TRP A 20 -12.96 4.74 -15.02
CA TRP A 20 -12.32 3.42 -15.15
C TRP A 20 -12.31 2.92 -16.59
N ALA A 21 -13.37 3.17 -17.36
CA ALA A 21 -13.42 2.75 -18.75
C ALA A 21 -12.33 3.43 -19.60
N ARG A 22 -12.10 4.73 -19.35
CA ARG A 22 -11.02 5.47 -20.00
C ARG A 22 -9.65 5.00 -19.51
N TYR A 23 -9.49 4.75 -18.20
CA TYR A 23 -8.24 4.28 -17.62
C TYR A 23 -7.81 2.94 -18.26
N PHE A 24 -8.68 1.94 -18.26
CA PHE A 24 -8.36 0.62 -18.83
C PHE A 24 -8.12 0.67 -20.33
N ARG A 25 -8.86 1.49 -21.06
CA ARG A 25 -8.61 1.71 -22.50
C ARG A 25 -7.22 2.28 -22.77
N LEU A 26 -6.75 3.21 -21.95
CA LEU A 26 -5.41 3.79 -22.09
C LEU A 26 -4.31 2.82 -21.66
N ARG A 27 -4.57 1.95 -20.69
CA ARG A 27 -3.60 0.96 -20.20
C ARG A 27 -3.49 -0.24 -21.15
N ASP A 28 -4.61 -0.80 -21.57
CA ASP A 28 -4.69 -2.13 -22.22
C ASP A 28 -5.12 -2.08 -23.70
N GLY A 29 -5.51 -0.92 -24.22
CA GLY A 29 -5.88 -0.71 -25.63
C GLY A 29 -7.30 -1.11 -26.00
N GLU A 30 -7.91 -2.12 -25.41
CA GLU A 30 -9.29 -2.58 -25.61
C GLU A 30 -10.00 -2.85 -24.29
N ALA A 31 -11.34 -2.87 -24.33
CA ALA A 31 -12.18 -2.98 -23.16
C ALA A 31 -12.07 -4.37 -22.50
N VAL A 32 -11.24 -4.47 -21.50
CA VAL A 32 -11.39 -5.46 -20.43
C VAL A 32 -12.64 -5.09 -19.63
N HIS A 33 -13.32 -6.04 -19.02
CA HIS A 33 -14.48 -5.76 -18.16
C HIS A 33 -14.04 -4.93 -16.94
N PRO A 34 -14.20 -3.61 -16.97
CA PRO A 34 -13.61 -2.71 -15.95
C PRO A 34 -14.17 -2.98 -14.55
N GLU A 35 -15.36 -3.56 -14.48
CA GLU A 35 -16.04 -3.83 -13.21
C GLU A 35 -15.32 -4.88 -12.36
N ASP A 36 -14.85 -5.96 -12.96
CA ASP A 36 -14.17 -7.06 -12.25
C ASP A 36 -12.82 -6.60 -11.65
N GLU A 37 -12.06 -5.79 -12.42
CA GLU A 37 -10.79 -5.25 -11.92
C GLU A 37 -11.01 -4.20 -10.83
N VAL A 38 -12.00 -3.33 -10.98
CA VAL A 38 -12.34 -2.34 -9.94
C VAL A 38 -12.78 -3.02 -8.65
N ASP A 39 -13.52 -4.12 -8.73
CA ASP A 39 -13.91 -4.90 -7.56
C ASP A 39 -12.70 -5.60 -6.90
N THR A 40 -11.73 -6.03 -7.71
CA THR A 40 -10.44 -6.52 -7.20
C THR A 40 -9.71 -5.41 -6.44
N TYR A 41 -9.62 -4.21 -6.98
CA TYR A 41 -9.01 -3.06 -6.30
C TYR A 41 -9.72 -2.70 -4.99
N ARG A 42 -11.06 -2.74 -4.98
CA ARG A 42 -11.84 -2.54 -3.74
C ARG A 42 -11.52 -3.60 -2.69
N THR A 43 -11.38 -4.85 -3.13
CA THR A 43 -11.04 -5.96 -2.23
C THR A 43 -9.66 -5.78 -1.64
N ILE A 44 -8.66 -5.41 -2.44
CA ILE A 44 -7.29 -5.11 -1.97
C ILE A 44 -7.34 -3.99 -0.92
N LEU A 45 -7.98 -2.85 -1.23
CA LEU A 45 -8.04 -1.71 -0.31
C LEU A 45 -8.82 -2.03 0.97
N ARG A 46 -9.85 -2.87 0.91
CA ARG A 46 -10.57 -3.33 2.10
C ARG A 46 -9.67 -4.19 2.98
N THR A 47 -8.95 -5.15 2.41
CA THR A 47 -7.99 -5.98 3.14
C THR A 47 -6.90 -5.14 3.79
N VAL A 48 -6.38 -4.13 3.08
CA VAL A 48 -5.45 -3.16 3.66
C VAL A 48 -6.09 -2.43 4.84
N GLY A 49 -7.33 -2.00 4.71
CA GLY A 49 -8.07 -1.32 5.77
C GLY A 49 -8.14 -2.16 7.05
N GLU A 50 -8.45 -3.44 6.94
CA GLU A 50 -8.49 -4.39 8.06
C GLU A 50 -7.10 -4.54 8.72
N ILE A 51 -6.04 -4.62 7.92
CA ILE A 51 -4.67 -4.66 8.44
C ILE A 51 -4.30 -3.36 9.15
N CYS A 52 -4.75 -2.21 8.62
CA CYS A 52 -4.52 -0.90 9.22
C CYS A 52 -5.16 -0.74 10.61
N GLU A 53 -6.31 -1.37 10.86
CA GLU A 53 -6.92 -1.38 12.21
C GLU A 53 -5.98 -2.00 13.25
N ASP A 54 -5.37 -3.13 12.91
CA ASP A 54 -4.40 -3.80 13.77
C ASP A 54 -3.10 -2.99 13.95
N ILE A 55 -2.64 -2.34 12.88
CA ILE A 55 -1.43 -1.49 12.91
C ILE A 55 -1.68 -0.28 13.82
N GLU A 56 -2.84 0.40 13.67
CA GLU A 56 -3.21 1.54 14.52
C GLU A 56 -3.27 1.15 16.00
N ALA A 57 -3.83 -0.01 16.32
CA ALA A 57 -3.90 -0.49 17.70
C ALA A 57 -2.49 -0.64 18.32
N GLY A 58 -1.55 -1.25 17.58
CA GLY A 58 -0.17 -1.36 18.01
C GLY A 58 0.56 -0.01 18.12
N ALA A 59 0.34 0.89 17.16
CA ALA A 59 0.92 2.23 17.19
C ALA A 59 0.41 3.07 18.37
N LEU A 60 -0.88 2.98 18.70
CA LEU A 60 -1.47 3.69 19.84
C LEU A 60 -0.98 3.15 21.19
N GLU A 61 -0.73 1.86 21.31
CA GLU A 61 -0.18 1.25 22.52
C GLU A 61 1.30 1.65 22.75
N HIS A 62 2.07 1.74 21.67
CA HIS A 62 3.53 1.90 21.71
C HIS A 62 4.02 3.26 21.15
N TRP A 63 3.14 4.27 21.04
CA TRP A 63 3.46 5.58 20.43
C TRP A 63 4.66 6.31 21.07
N HIS A 64 4.97 5.99 22.33
CA HIS A 64 6.07 6.58 23.11
C HIS A 64 7.42 5.90 22.87
N GLU A 65 7.44 4.78 22.17
CA GLU A 65 8.67 4.07 21.87
C GLU A 65 9.39 4.70 20.67
N GLU A 66 10.68 4.96 20.84
CA GLU A 66 11.50 5.61 19.83
C GLU A 66 12.44 4.61 19.15
N VAL A 67 12.87 4.97 17.93
CA VAL A 67 13.97 4.26 17.26
C VAL A 67 15.26 4.50 18.02
N ARG A 68 16.01 3.45 18.31
CA ARG A 68 17.25 3.49 19.10
C ARG A 68 18.44 2.94 18.33
N LEU A 69 19.63 3.41 18.67
CA LEU A 69 20.88 2.81 18.19
C LEU A 69 21.49 1.98 19.31
N GLU A 70 21.51 0.67 19.15
CA GLU A 70 22.07 -0.27 20.11
C GLU A 70 23.18 -1.09 19.46
N ASN A 71 24.39 -1.01 20.03
CA ASN A 71 25.57 -1.74 19.51
C ASN A 71 25.84 -1.52 18.01
N GLY A 72 25.63 -0.30 17.51
CA GLY A 72 25.83 0.07 16.09
C GLY A 72 24.71 -0.41 15.17
N LYS A 73 23.61 -0.94 15.71
CA LYS A 73 22.42 -1.37 14.94
C LYS A 73 21.22 -0.51 15.29
N VAL A 74 20.47 -0.18 14.26
CA VAL A 74 19.17 0.48 14.43
C VAL A 74 18.13 -0.52 14.94
N VAL A 75 17.53 -0.20 16.07
CA VAL A 75 16.43 -0.97 16.66
C VAL A 75 15.16 -0.14 16.50
N VAL A 76 14.21 -0.66 15.73
CA VAL A 76 12.90 -0.05 15.56
C VAL A 76 11.92 -0.57 16.60
N PRO A 77 10.91 0.22 16.99
CA PRO A 77 9.87 -0.24 17.89
C PRO A 77 9.18 -1.53 17.40
N PRO A 78 8.85 -2.46 18.30
CA PRO A 78 8.28 -3.77 17.93
C PRO A 78 7.01 -3.69 17.10
N HIS A 79 6.14 -2.70 17.35
CA HIS A 79 4.89 -2.51 16.61
C HIS A 79 5.14 -2.21 15.11
N ILE A 80 6.18 -1.43 14.78
CA ILE A 80 6.58 -1.16 13.38
C ILE A 80 7.00 -2.45 12.69
N SER A 81 7.85 -3.25 13.34
CA SER A 81 8.29 -4.54 12.80
C SER A 81 7.13 -5.52 12.62
N ALA A 82 6.19 -5.54 13.57
CA ALA A 82 5.00 -6.37 13.52
C ALA A 82 4.05 -5.93 12.39
N GLY A 83 3.80 -4.62 12.25
CA GLY A 83 2.99 -4.06 11.16
C GLY A 83 3.59 -4.36 9.78
N TYR A 84 4.91 -4.18 9.62
CA TYR A 84 5.62 -4.54 8.40
C TYR A 84 5.50 -6.04 8.08
N ALA A 85 5.64 -6.90 9.08
CA ALA A 85 5.50 -8.35 8.90
C ALA A 85 4.08 -8.74 8.45
N LYS A 86 3.03 -8.11 8.99
CA LYS A 86 1.63 -8.31 8.58
C LYS A 86 1.44 -7.94 7.10
N LEU A 87 1.88 -6.75 6.69
CA LEU A 87 1.80 -6.31 5.30
C LEU A 87 2.55 -7.24 4.35
N ARG A 88 3.75 -7.70 4.75
CA ARG A 88 4.53 -8.66 3.98
C ARG A 88 3.82 -10.00 3.83
N GLN A 89 3.27 -10.54 4.90
CA GLN A 89 2.54 -11.83 4.88
C GLN A 89 1.28 -11.75 4.00
N ALA A 90 0.62 -10.61 3.99
CA ALA A 90 -0.54 -10.36 3.13
C ALA A 90 -0.18 -10.01 1.67
N GLY A 91 1.11 -9.90 1.31
CA GLY A 91 1.55 -9.50 -0.03
C GLY A 91 1.34 -8.02 -0.35
N MET A 92 1.16 -7.16 0.67
CA MET A 92 0.74 -5.77 0.49
C MET A 92 1.89 -4.75 0.49
N LEU A 93 3.16 -5.18 0.32
CA LEU A 93 4.30 -4.25 0.36
C LEU A 93 4.50 -3.46 -0.94
N CYS A 94 4.28 -4.09 -2.10
CA CYS A 94 4.59 -3.52 -3.40
C CYS A 94 3.40 -3.67 -4.36
N LEU A 95 2.26 -3.10 -4.00
CA LEU A 95 1.01 -3.22 -4.77
C LEU A 95 1.12 -2.66 -6.20
N VAL A 96 1.97 -1.65 -6.41
CA VAL A 96 2.15 -0.97 -7.70
C VAL A 96 3.01 -1.73 -8.70
N LEU A 97 3.82 -2.68 -8.24
CA LEU A 97 4.65 -3.47 -9.17
C LEU A 97 3.79 -4.37 -10.06
N PRO A 98 4.24 -4.63 -11.29
CA PRO A 98 3.63 -5.62 -12.16
C PRO A 98 3.50 -6.99 -11.50
N THR A 99 2.52 -7.78 -11.94
CA THR A 99 2.26 -9.12 -11.40
C THR A 99 3.41 -10.09 -11.61
N GLU A 100 4.21 -9.91 -12.65
CA GLU A 100 5.42 -10.69 -12.93
C GLU A 100 6.51 -10.54 -11.85
N TYR A 101 6.48 -9.41 -11.11
CA TYR A 101 7.36 -9.16 -9.95
C TYR A 101 6.66 -9.37 -8.60
N GLY A 102 5.51 -10.03 -8.61
CA GLY A 102 4.76 -10.33 -7.39
C GLY A 102 3.92 -9.16 -6.84
N GLY A 103 3.74 -8.10 -7.61
CA GLY A 103 2.82 -7.01 -7.31
C GLY A 103 1.41 -7.28 -7.84
N TYR A 104 0.56 -6.27 -7.77
CA TYR A 104 -0.83 -6.33 -8.25
C TYR A 104 -1.10 -5.38 -9.42
N GLY A 105 -0.08 -4.64 -9.89
CA GLY A 105 -0.25 -3.62 -10.92
C GLY A 105 -1.22 -2.52 -10.50
N LEU A 106 -1.30 -2.22 -9.19
CA LEU A 106 -2.25 -1.26 -8.65
C LEU A 106 -1.99 0.12 -9.27
N PRO A 107 -3.02 0.83 -9.78
CA PRO A 107 -2.85 2.19 -10.28
C PRO A 107 -2.22 3.11 -9.23
N ALA A 108 -1.31 4.00 -9.66
CA ALA A 108 -0.64 4.95 -8.75
C ALA A 108 -1.63 5.75 -7.89
N LEU A 109 -2.79 6.06 -8.45
CA LEU A 109 -3.90 6.71 -7.76
C LEU A 109 -4.40 5.91 -6.54
N LEU A 110 -4.57 4.61 -6.69
CA LEU A 110 -5.01 3.73 -5.59
C LEU A 110 -3.88 3.44 -4.61
N ASN A 111 -2.63 3.51 -5.08
CA ASN A 111 -1.48 3.47 -4.18
C ASN A 111 -1.43 4.70 -3.26
N CYS A 112 -1.86 5.87 -3.73
CA CYS A 112 -2.02 7.04 -2.85
C CYS A 112 -3.08 6.77 -1.75
N ALA A 113 -4.21 6.16 -2.09
CA ALA A 113 -5.22 5.78 -1.10
C ALA A 113 -4.69 4.73 -0.10
N TYR A 114 -3.92 3.76 -0.58
CA TYR A 114 -3.23 2.79 0.25
C TYR A 114 -2.28 3.46 1.25
N LEU A 115 -1.42 4.36 0.77
CA LEU A 115 -0.46 5.08 1.62
C LEU A 115 -1.18 6.03 2.60
N GLU A 116 -2.30 6.64 2.20
CA GLU A 116 -3.14 7.43 3.10
C GLU A 116 -3.66 6.59 4.28
N MET A 117 -4.19 5.40 4.01
CA MET A 117 -4.66 4.49 5.05
C MET A 117 -3.52 4.08 5.99
N LEU A 118 -2.35 3.73 5.44
CA LEU A 118 -1.17 3.42 6.25
C LEU A 118 -0.69 4.61 7.08
N ALA A 119 -0.66 5.81 6.50
CA ALA A 119 -0.22 7.03 7.22
C ALA A 119 -1.13 7.35 8.41
N ARG A 120 -2.44 7.07 8.28
CA ARG A 120 -3.41 7.23 9.37
C ARG A 120 -3.20 6.18 10.46
N ALA A 121 -2.79 4.97 10.10
CA ALA A 121 -2.52 3.89 11.05
C ALA A 121 -1.17 4.08 11.74
N ASP A 122 -0.10 4.30 10.98
CA ASP A 122 1.26 4.56 11.45
C ASP A 122 2.08 5.25 10.35
N ALA A 123 2.38 6.53 10.53
CA ALA A 123 3.12 7.34 9.56
C ALA A 123 4.56 6.86 9.36
N SER A 124 5.19 6.29 10.40
CA SER A 124 6.56 5.76 10.32
C SER A 124 6.60 4.50 9.45
N LEU A 125 5.64 3.60 9.65
CA LEU A 125 5.50 2.40 8.83
C LEU A 125 5.16 2.75 7.38
N MET A 126 4.25 3.72 7.16
CA MET A 126 3.92 4.21 5.82
C MET A 126 5.17 4.73 5.09
N THR A 127 6.03 5.47 5.78
CA THR A 127 7.27 6.00 5.18
C THR A 127 8.20 4.87 4.74
N ILE A 128 8.38 3.84 5.55
CA ILE A 128 9.21 2.66 5.22
C ILE A 128 8.64 1.96 3.97
N VAL A 129 7.35 1.66 3.97
CA VAL A 129 6.69 0.92 2.88
C VAL A 129 6.64 1.74 1.59
N GLY A 130 6.31 3.03 1.68
CA GLY A 130 6.20 3.93 0.53
C GLY A 130 7.55 4.16 -0.16
N LEU A 131 8.62 4.39 0.60
CA LEU A 131 9.97 4.53 0.04
C LEU A 131 10.48 3.23 -0.58
N GLN A 132 10.21 2.09 0.05
CA GLN A 132 10.56 0.78 -0.53
C GLN A 132 9.84 0.53 -1.85
N ALA A 133 8.54 0.81 -1.92
CA ALA A 133 7.76 0.65 -3.14
C ALA A 133 8.25 1.62 -4.25
N GLY A 134 8.57 2.86 -3.90
CA GLY A 134 9.14 3.84 -4.83
C GLY A 134 10.47 3.38 -5.42
N ALA A 135 11.40 2.94 -4.57
CA ALA A 135 12.69 2.41 -5.01
C ALA A 135 12.52 1.18 -5.92
N ALA A 136 11.57 0.29 -5.61
CA ALA A 136 11.31 -0.89 -6.43
C ALA A 136 10.78 -0.51 -7.83
N VAL A 137 9.92 0.49 -7.93
CA VAL A 137 9.42 1.02 -9.22
C VAL A 137 10.54 1.68 -10.02
N ASP A 138 11.45 2.41 -9.37
CA ASP A 138 12.60 3.02 -10.05
C ASP A 138 13.56 1.95 -10.59
N ILE A 139 13.80 0.90 -9.83
CA ILE A 139 14.59 -0.26 -10.27
C ILE A 139 13.92 -0.90 -11.50
N GLU A 140 12.63 -1.19 -11.42
CA GLU A 140 11.88 -1.81 -12.52
C GLU A 140 11.94 -0.98 -13.81
N LYS A 141 11.78 0.35 -13.70
CA LYS A 141 11.74 1.24 -14.86
C LYS A 141 13.09 1.60 -15.47
N TYR A 142 14.09 1.77 -14.64
CA TYR A 142 15.35 2.43 -15.06
C TYR A 142 16.58 1.53 -14.94
N LEU A 143 16.52 0.44 -14.19
CA LEU A 143 17.64 -0.49 -14.07
C LEU A 143 17.32 -1.76 -14.88
N SER A 144 18.15 -2.04 -15.89
CA SER A 144 18.12 -3.35 -16.53
C SER A 144 18.72 -4.41 -15.59
N LEU A 145 18.31 -5.67 -15.75
CA LEU A 145 18.86 -6.82 -15.02
C LEU A 145 20.39 -6.98 -15.14
N ILE A 146 21.03 -6.25 -16.07
CA ILE A 146 22.51 -6.24 -16.24
C ILE A 146 23.18 -5.32 -15.21
N HIS A 147 22.45 -4.47 -14.52
CA HIS A 147 22.99 -3.52 -13.54
C HIS A 147 22.79 -3.97 -12.08
N ILE A 148 22.13 -5.11 -11.88
CA ILE A 148 21.93 -5.77 -10.61
C ILE A 148 22.75 -7.05 -10.57
#